data_932e33a411f16cac0e5a17e1cd450686
#
_entry.id   932e33a411f16cac0e5a17e1cd450686
#
_cell.length_a   1.000
_cell.length_b   1.000
_cell.length_c   1.000
_cell.angle_alpha   90.00
_cell.angle_beta   90.00
_cell.angle_gamma   90.00
#
_symmetry.space_group_name_H-M   'P 1'
#
loop_
_entity.id
_entity.type
_entity.pdbx_description
1 polymer ?
#
loop_
_entity_poly.entity_id
_entity_poly.type
_entity_poly.pdbx_seq_one_letter_code
_entity_poly.pdbx_strand_id
1 'polypeptide(L)'
;MKHHAFLACHPAVNLLYFVLVLTFSMFFLHPLCIAVSLCAALWCAAQLNGGAAVRRTALWLAPTALLAALVNLAFNHEGATILAYLPSGNPLTLESIAYGFAAAAMLAAVVLWFSCWNTVMTSDKLMHLFGRVVPALSLLLSMTLRFVPRFQAKLREVTAARRGMGLYAEKGRLQKLRSAVTVFSVMVTWSLENAVETADSMKSRGYGLPGRTAFSLYRYSRRDRLLLLWLTLCGAYIAAGWALGGVKWRYYPTARGVLTPYSASVLLAYFLLCLTPVLLQRKEARTWSSIASKT
;
A
#
# COMPACT_ATOMS: atom_id res chain seq x y z
N MET A 1 -5.34 7.33 -20.48
CA MET A 1 -4.92 7.15 -19.07
C MET A 1 -4.96 8.52 -18.41
N LYS A 2 -5.72 8.72 -17.34
CA LYS A 2 -5.74 10.00 -16.61
C LYS A 2 -4.36 10.19 -15.97
N HIS A 3 -3.64 11.23 -16.37
CA HIS A 3 -2.38 11.61 -15.74
C HIS A 3 -2.67 12.02 -14.29
N HIS A 4 -2.35 11.17 -13.35
CA HIS A 4 -2.44 11.52 -11.93
C HIS A 4 -1.15 12.20 -11.49
N ALA A 5 -1.25 13.45 -11.09
CA ALA A 5 -0.16 14.30 -10.61
C ALA A 5 0.70 13.62 -9.55
N PHE A 6 0.06 12.90 -8.64
CA PHE A 6 0.71 12.20 -7.54
C PHE A 6 1.54 11.00 -8.01
N LEU A 7 1.14 10.32 -9.09
CA LEU A 7 1.92 9.24 -9.71
C LEU A 7 3.25 9.74 -10.31
N ALA A 8 3.29 11.00 -10.76
CA ALA A 8 4.47 11.61 -11.35
C ALA A 8 5.46 12.17 -10.32
N CYS A 9 5.13 12.19 -9.03
CA CYS A 9 6.02 12.65 -7.97
C CYS A 9 7.20 11.71 -7.75
N HIS A 10 8.30 12.26 -7.20
CA HIS A 10 9.48 11.48 -6.83
C HIS A 10 9.12 10.34 -5.86
N PRO A 11 9.67 9.12 -6.03
CA PRO A 11 9.34 7.95 -5.20
C PRO A 11 9.48 8.17 -3.70
N ALA A 12 10.46 8.98 -3.26
CA ALA A 12 10.66 9.30 -1.84
C ALA A 12 9.50 10.11 -1.24
N VAL A 13 8.89 11.02 -2.02
CA VAL A 13 7.71 11.79 -1.58
C VAL A 13 6.52 10.87 -1.40
N ASN A 14 6.29 9.97 -2.37
CA ASN A 14 5.20 8.99 -2.30
C ASN A 14 5.38 8.04 -1.11
N LEU A 15 6.61 7.54 -0.90
CA LEU A 15 6.91 6.67 0.24
C LEU A 15 6.62 7.37 1.57
N LEU A 16 7.18 8.58 1.77
CA LEU A 16 6.99 9.34 2.99
C LEU A 16 5.52 9.63 3.27
N TYR A 17 4.76 10.03 2.24
CA TYR A 17 3.32 10.27 2.36
C TYR A 17 2.58 9.05 2.89
N PHE A 18 2.74 7.90 2.23
CA PHE A 18 2.01 6.70 2.63
C PHE A 18 2.47 6.15 3.99
N VAL A 19 3.77 6.24 4.31
CA VAL A 19 4.27 5.86 5.64
C VAL A 19 3.61 6.71 6.71
N LEU A 20 3.54 8.03 6.55
CA LEU A 20 2.90 8.92 7.51
C LEU A 20 1.40 8.62 7.65
N VAL A 21 0.68 8.53 6.52
CA VAL A 21 -0.77 8.31 6.55
C VAL A 21 -1.12 6.95 7.13
N LEU A 22 -0.43 5.87 6.74
CA LEU A 22 -0.66 4.53 7.28
C LEU A 22 -0.34 4.48 8.78
N THR A 23 0.81 5.02 9.20
CA THR A 23 1.18 5.08 10.61
C THR A 23 0.12 5.81 11.43
N PHE A 24 -0.25 7.02 11.04
CA PHE A 24 -1.25 7.78 11.79
C PHE A 24 -2.64 7.14 11.74
N SER A 25 -3.05 6.54 10.60
CA SER A 25 -4.32 5.81 10.52
C SER A 25 -4.39 4.60 11.45
N MET A 26 -3.24 3.96 11.75
CA MET A 26 -3.19 2.81 12.67
C MET A 26 -3.13 3.23 14.14
N PHE A 27 -2.49 4.37 14.45
CA PHE A 27 -2.31 4.80 15.84
C PHE A 27 -3.42 5.71 16.38
N PHE A 28 -4.16 6.39 15.49
CA PHE A 28 -5.20 7.34 15.91
C PHE A 28 -6.56 6.66 16.01
N LEU A 29 -6.92 6.30 17.24
CA LEU A 29 -8.25 5.74 17.57
C LEU A 29 -9.34 6.82 17.77
N HIS A 30 -9.01 8.10 17.54
CA HIS A 30 -9.98 9.19 17.65
C HIS A 30 -11.03 9.08 16.53
N PRO A 31 -12.35 9.08 16.81
CA PRO A 31 -13.40 8.81 15.81
C PRO A 31 -13.37 9.79 14.63
N LEU A 32 -13.03 11.07 14.87
CA LEU A 32 -12.88 12.05 13.79
C LEU A 32 -11.68 11.74 12.89
N CYS A 33 -10.56 11.27 13.45
CA CYS A 33 -9.41 10.85 12.63
C CYS A 33 -9.74 9.65 11.74
N ILE A 34 -10.43 8.66 12.29
CA ILE A 34 -10.85 7.47 11.56
C ILE A 34 -11.80 7.86 10.41
N ALA A 35 -12.80 8.69 10.70
CA ALA A 35 -13.74 9.18 9.67
C ALA A 35 -13.02 9.95 8.56
N VAL A 36 -12.12 10.87 8.90
CA VAL A 36 -11.32 11.64 7.95
C VAL A 36 -10.44 10.71 7.09
N SER A 37 -9.73 9.78 7.74
CA SER A 37 -8.88 8.81 7.04
C SER A 37 -9.68 7.95 6.08
N LEU A 38 -10.83 7.41 6.53
CA LEU A 38 -11.70 6.57 5.70
C LEU A 38 -12.25 7.34 4.48
N CYS A 39 -12.77 8.54 4.69
CA CYS A 39 -13.29 9.38 3.59
C CYS A 39 -12.18 9.76 2.61
N ALA A 40 -11.00 10.14 3.10
CA ALA A 40 -9.86 10.48 2.26
C ALA A 40 -9.35 9.26 1.47
N ALA A 41 -9.27 8.08 2.12
CA ALA A 41 -8.87 6.82 1.48
C ALA A 41 -9.86 6.41 0.38
N LEU A 42 -11.17 6.47 0.64
CA LEU A 42 -12.20 6.20 -0.36
C LEU A 42 -12.11 7.14 -1.55
N TRP A 43 -11.93 8.44 -1.30
CA TRP A 43 -11.78 9.43 -2.35
C TRP A 43 -10.52 9.17 -3.19
N CYS A 44 -9.38 8.95 -2.55
CA CYS A 44 -8.11 8.68 -3.22
C CYS A 44 -8.20 7.38 -4.04
N ALA A 45 -8.75 6.31 -3.47
CA ALA A 45 -8.95 5.03 -4.15
C ALA A 45 -9.90 5.17 -5.36
N ALA A 46 -10.98 5.95 -5.24
CA ALA A 46 -11.90 6.20 -6.34
C ALA A 46 -11.24 6.94 -7.51
N GLN A 47 -10.34 7.85 -7.20
CA GLN A 47 -9.58 8.59 -8.22
C GLN A 47 -8.52 7.72 -8.90
N LEU A 48 -7.77 6.91 -8.13
CA LEU A 48 -6.66 6.08 -8.64
C LEU A 48 -7.15 4.83 -9.35
N ASN A 49 -8.06 4.10 -8.73
CA ASN A 49 -8.48 2.76 -9.18
C ASN A 49 -9.82 2.77 -9.94
N GLY A 50 -10.54 3.90 -9.88
CA GLY A 50 -11.89 4.02 -10.43
C GLY A 50 -12.99 3.47 -9.51
N GLY A 51 -14.21 3.99 -9.66
CA GLY A 51 -15.34 3.67 -8.78
C GLY A 51 -15.74 2.18 -8.74
N ALA A 52 -15.61 1.47 -9.86
CA ALA A 52 -15.91 0.03 -9.94
C ALA A 52 -14.93 -0.82 -9.10
N ALA A 53 -13.63 -0.47 -9.10
CA ALA A 53 -12.63 -1.14 -8.30
C ALA A 53 -12.85 -0.87 -6.81
N VAL A 54 -13.15 0.37 -6.43
CA VAL A 54 -13.46 0.72 -5.04
C VAL A 54 -14.68 -0.03 -4.54
N ARG A 55 -15.76 -0.10 -5.35
CA ARG A 55 -16.95 -0.87 -4.98
C ARG A 55 -16.63 -2.35 -4.75
N ARG A 56 -15.79 -2.94 -5.60
CA ARG A 56 -15.34 -4.34 -5.43
C ARG A 56 -14.54 -4.51 -4.14
N THR A 57 -13.58 -3.62 -3.87
CA THR A 57 -12.80 -3.65 -2.62
C THR A 57 -13.70 -3.48 -1.40
N ALA A 58 -14.65 -2.55 -1.44
CA ALA A 58 -15.62 -2.32 -0.37
C ALA A 58 -16.52 -3.55 -0.11
N LEU A 59 -16.97 -4.23 -1.17
CA LEU A 59 -17.76 -5.46 -1.03
C LEU A 59 -17.00 -6.60 -0.34
N TRP A 60 -15.70 -6.75 -0.60
CA TRP A 60 -14.86 -7.72 0.10
C TRP A 60 -14.48 -7.28 1.51
N LEU A 61 -14.35 -5.97 1.72
CA LEU A 61 -13.96 -5.40 3.00
C LEU A 61 -15.12 -5.33 4.00
N ALA A 62 -16.35 -5.15 3.54
CA ALA A 62 -17.52 -5.05 4.40
C ALA A 62 -17.72 -6.29 5.30
N PRO A 63 -17.68 -7.55 4.80
CA PRO A 63 -17.83 -8.72 5.66
C PRO A 63 -16.66 -8.91 6.62
N THR A 64 -15.42 -8.56 6.22
CA THR A 64 -14.26 -8.67 7.11
C THR A 64 -14.29 -7.61 8.20
N ALA A 65 -14.71 -6.39 7.91
CA ALA A 65 -14.90 -5.33 8.87
C ALA A 65 -16.05 -5.65 9.85
N LEU A 66 -17.15 -6.19 9.32
CA LEU A 66 -18.28 -6.65 10.15
C LEU A 66 -17.85 -7.80 11.09
N LEU A 67 -17.09 -8.76 10.57
CA LEU A 67 -16.57 -9.86 11.39
C LEU A 67 -15.66 -9.34 12.49
N ALA A 68 -14.77 -8.40 12.18
CA ALA A 68 -13.89 -7.78 13.18
C ALA A 68 -14.69 -7.04 14.28
N ALA A 69 -15.76 -6.33 13.90
CA ALA A 69 -16.66 -5.68 14.85
C ALA A 69 -17.39 -6.70 15.73
N LEU A 70 -17.90 -7.79 15.14
CA LEU A 70 -18.60 -8.86 15.87
C LEU A 70 -17.66 -9.62 16.83
N VAL A 71 -16.44 -9.93 16.40
CA VAL A 71 -15.43 -10.57 17.24
C VAL A 71 -15.11 -9.67 18.43
N ASN A 72 -14.90 -8.36 18.20
CA ASN A 72 -14.66 -7.43 19.28
C ASN A 72 -15.83 -7.40 20.28
N LEU A 73 -17.06 -7.38 19.78
CA LEU A 73 -18.29 -7.40 20.59
C LEU A 73 -18.44 -8.68 21.41
N ALA A 74 -17.97 -9.82 20.87
CA ALA A 74 -18.08 -11.12 21.55
C ALA A 74 -17.01 -11.31 22.65
N PHE A 75 -15.85 -10.65 22.53
CA PHE A 75 -14.71 -10.85 23.44
C PHE A 75 -14.44 -9.67 24.37
N ASN A 76 -14.92 -8.47 24.03
CA ASN A 76 -14.67 -7.27 24.82
C ASN A 76 -15.97 -6.80 25.47
N HIS A 77 -16.03 -6.93 26.79
CA HIS A 77 -17.20 -6.61 27.61
C HIS A 77 -16.97 -5.41 28.52
N GLU A 78 -15.89 -4.67 28.34
CA GLU A 78 -15.59 -3.46 29.12
C GLU A 78 -16.51 -2.31 28.72
N GLY A 79 -16.95 -1.52 29.71
CA GLY A 79 -17.76 -0.33 29.50
C GLY A 79 -18.69 -0.07 30.70
N ALA A 80 -19.14 1.19 30.83
CA ALA A 80 -20.01 1.59 31.91
C ALA A 80 -21.51 1.52 31.57
N THR A 81 -21.87 1.63 30.27
CA THR A 81 -23.27 1.61 29.80
C THR A 81 -23.67 0.22 29.30
N ILE A 82 -24.33 -0.54 30.15
CA ILE A 82 -24.83 -1.87 29.84
C ILE A 82 -26.16 -1.74 29.08
N LEU A 83 -26.22 -2.31 27.86
CA LEU A 83 -27.41 -2.34 27.01
C LEU A 83 -28.21 -3.64 27.18
N ALA A 84 -27.50 -4.77 27.25
CA ALA A 84 -28.08 -6.10 27.35
C ALA A 84 -27.08 -7.07 27.97
N TYR A 85 -27.57 -8.24 28.42
CA TYR A 85 -26.70 -9.36 28.81
C TYR A 85 -26.79 -10.45 27.75
N LEU A 86 -25.62 -10.96 27.33
CA LEU A 86 -25.56 -12.12 26.46
C LEU A 86 -26.05 -13.38 27.21
N PRO A 87 -26.47 -14.45 26.47
CA PRO A 87 -26.81 -15.72 27.09
C PRO A 87 -25.68 -16.35 27.93
N SER A 88 -24.44 -15.91 27.68
CA SER A 88 -23.23 -16.27 28.46
C SER A 88 -23.09 -15.51 29.79
N GLY A 89 -24.01 -14.59 30.11
CA GLY A 89 -23.95 -13.74 31.32
C GLY A 89 -23.06 -12.48 31.19
N ASN A 90 -22.37 -12.31 30.07
CA ASN A 90 -21.48 -11.17 29.83
C ASN A 90 -22.28 -9.90 29.44
N PRO A 91 -21.94 -8.72 29.97
CA PRO A 91 -22.62 -7.48 29.62
C PRO A 91 -22.22 -7.00 28.19
N LEU A 92 -23.23 -6.65 27.42
CA LEU A 92 -23.06 -5.96 26.14
C LEU A 92 -23.10 -4.45 26.42
N THR A 93 -21.99 -3.76 26.17
CA THR A 93 -21.86 -2.33 26.47
C THR A 93 -21.85 -1.49 25.19
N LEU A 94 -22.38 -0.25 25.28
CA LEU A 94 -22.39 0.70 24.17
C LEU A 94 -20.95 1.07 23.74
N GLU A 95 -20.05 1.15 24.69
CA GLU A 95 -18.63 1.45 24.45
C GLU A 95 -17.94 0.33 23.65
N SER A 96 -18.27 -0.93 23.92
CA SER A 96 -17.76 -2.09 23.18
C SER A 96 -18.24 -2.07 21.71
N ILE A 97 -19.51 -1.69 21.49
CA ILE A 97 -20.06 -1.52 20.13
C ILE A 97 -19.34 -0.39 19.41
N ALA A 98 -19.21 0.78 20.06
CA ALA A 98 -18.54 1.95 19.47
C ALA A 98 -17.07 1.67 19.11
N TYR A 99 -16.36 0.97 19.98
CA TYR A 99 -14.97 0.56 19.74
C TYR A 99 -14.89 -0.46 18.61
N GLY A 100 -15.80 -1.44 18.55
CA GLY A 100 -15.88 -2.42 17.47
C GLY A 100 -16.06 -1.76 16.10
N PHE A 101 -16.97 -0.80 16.00
CA PHE A 101 -17.15 -0.01 14.77
C PHE A 101 -15.94 0.86 14.43
N ALA A 102 -15.30 1.48 15.43
CA ALA A 102 -14.09 2.25 15.21
C ALA A 102 -12.93 1.38 14.70
N ALA A 103 -12.73 0.20 15.29
CA ALA A 103 -11.72 -0.76 14.87
C ALA A 103 -11.99 -1.28 13.44
N ALA A 104 -13.24 -1.59 13.12
CA ALA A 104 -13.65 -2.01 11.78
C ALA A 104 -13.42 -0.90 10.74
N ALA A 105 -13.77 0.34 11.06
CA ALA A 105 -13.55 1.49 10.19
C ALA A 105 -12.06 1.80 10.00
N MET A 106 -11.25 1.65 11.05
CA MET A 106 -9.79 1.77 10.99
C MET A 106 -9.20 0.71 10.07
N LEU A 107 -9.59 -0.56 10.22
CA LEU A 107 -9.17 -1.64 9.34
C LEU A 107 -9.52 -1.34 7.88
N ALA A 108 -10.75 -0.87 7.65
CA ALA A 108 -11.22 -0.49 6.32
C ALA A 108 -10.38 0.63 5.71
N ALA A 109 -10.08 1.67 6.48
CA ALA A 109 -9.24 2.78 6.03
C ALA A 109 -7.82 2.32 5.67
N VAL A 110 -7.20 1.49 6.51
CA VAL A 110 -5.85 0.95 6.28
C VAL A 110 -5.80 0.11 5.01
N VAL A 111 -6.76 -0.80 4.79
CA VAL A 111 -6.82 -1.63 3.57
C VAL A 111 -7.00 -0.78 2.32
N LEU A 112 -7.84 0.26 2.38
CA LEU A 112 -8.00 1.21 1.27
C LEU A 112 -6.72 1.99 0.98
N TRP A 113 -6.00 2.43 2.02
CA TRP A 113 -4.69 3.08 1.86
C TRP A 113 -3.65 2.14 1.25
N PHE A 114 -3.62 0.87 1.65
CA PHE A 114 -2.75 -0.12 1.01
C PHE A 114 -3.13 -0.38 -0.46
N SER A 115 -4.41 -0.34 -0.81
CA SER A 115 -4.84 -0.41 -2.21
C SER A 115 -4.32 0.78 -3.02
N CYS A 116 -4.35 2.00 -2.46
CA CYS A 116 -3.76 3.18 -3.09
C CYS A 116 -2.23 3.06 -3.19
N TRP A 117 -1.57 2.58 -2.13
CA TRP A 117 -0.13 2.31 -2.11
C TRP A 117 0.28 1.41 -3.27
N ASN A 118 -0.36 0.25 -3.42
CA ASN A 118 -0.05 -0.72 -4.47
C ASN A 118 -0.20 -0.14 -5.89
N THR A 119 -1.08 0.84 -6.07
CA THR A 119 -1.27 1.51 -7.36
C THR A 119 -0.20 2.58 -7.62
N VAL A 120 0.21 3.31 -6.59
CA VAL A 120 1.16 4.43 -6.70
C VAL A 120 2.60 3.98 -6.65
N MET A 121 2.93 3.03 -5.74
CA MET A 121 4.27 2.51 -5.53
C MET A 121 4.52 1.28 -6.38
N THR A 122 4.93 1.51 -7.61
CA THR A 122 5.36 0.44 -8.53
C THR A 122 6.69 -0.17 -8.09
N SER A 123 6.97 -1.40 -8.53
CA SER A 123 8.25 -2.09 -8.27
C SER A 123 9.45 -1.25 -8.70
N ASP A 124 9.34 -0.49 -9.81
CA ASP A 124 10.42 0.37 -10.31
C ASP A 124 10.73 1.53 -9.35
N LYS A 125 9.70 2.13 -8.74
CA LYS A 125 9.86 3.18 -7.73
C LYS A 125 10.53 2.66 -6.46
N LEU A 126 10.12 1.47 -6.02
CA LEU A 126 10.74 0.81 -4.87
C LEU A 126 12.21 0.47 -5.15
N MET A 127 12.52 -0.09 -6.32
CA MET A 127 13.90 -0.37 -6.74
C MET A 127 14.76 0.89 -6.77
N HIS A 128 14.21 2.00 -7.26
CA HIS A 128 14.94 3.28 -7.27
C HIS A 128 15.29 3.76 -5.86
N LEU A 129 14.39 3.62 -4.89
CA LEU A 129 14.63 3.99 -3.49
C LEU A 129 15.70 3.11 -2.83
N PHE A 130 15.56 1.80 -2.97
CA PHE A 130 16.52 0.84 -2.40
C PHE A 130 17.87 0.87 -3.11
N GLY A 131 17.91 1.18 -4.41
CA GLY A 131 19.12 1.26 -5.20
C GLY A 131 20.13 2.29 -4.71
N ARG A 132 19.65 3.31 -4.01
CA ARG A 132 20.52 4.32 -3.40
C ARG A 132 21.13 3.87 -2.07
N VAL A 133 20.40 3.03 -1.33
CA VAL A 133 20.83 2.52 -0.01
C VAL A 133 21.70 1.28 -0.15
N VAL A 134 21.24 0.32 -0.98
CA VAL A 134 21.93 -0.96 -1.21
C VAL A 134 21.96 -1.24 -2.73
N PRO A 135 22.99 -0.74 -3.46
CA PRO A 135 23.06 -0.88 -4.92
C PRO A 135 23.05 -2.33 -5.42
N ALA A 136 23.70 -3.24 -4.70
CA ALA A 136 23.74 -4.66 -5.04
C ALA A 136 22.36 -5.31 -4.98
N LEU A 137 21.59 -5.02 -3.93
CA LEU A 137 20.23 -5.53 -3.76
C LEU A 137 19.27 -5.01 -4.83
N SER A 138 19.38 -3.74 -5.19
CA SER A 138 18.57 -3.13 -6.25
C SER A 138 18.84 -3.79 -7.61
N LEU A 139 20.09 -4.08 -7.91
CA LEU A 139 20.46 -4.77 -9.13
C LEU A 139 19.89 -6.19 -9.14
N LEU A 140 20.07 -6.95 -8.06
CA LEU A 140 19.53 -8.30 -7.91
C LEU A 140 18.01 -8.32 -8.09
N LEU A 141 17.30 -7.38 -7.44
CA LEU A 141 15.85 -7.26 -7.53
C LEU A 141 15.39 -6.89 -8.94
N SER A 142 16.10 -5.96 -9.60
CA SER A 142 15.81 -5.59 -10.98
C SER A 142 15.97 -6.77 -11.95
N MET A 143 17.04 -7.57 -11.76
CA MET A 143 17.25 -8.78 -12.54
C MET A 143 16.17 -9.83 -12.29
N THR A 144 15.83 -10.10 -11.02
CA THR A 144 14.81 -11.10 -10.67
C THR A 144 13.43 -10.72 -11.23
N LEU A 145 13.02 -9.46 -11.11
CA LEU A 145 11.74 -8.99 -11.67
C LEU A 145 11.69 -9.08 -13.20
N ARG A 146 12.83 -8.86 -13.89
CA ARG A 146 12.93 -9.06 -15.33
C ARG A 146 12.93 -10.54 -15.71
N PHE A 147 13.43 -11.40 -14.83
CA PHE A 147 13.46 -12.85 -15.05
C PHE A 147 12.07 -13.50 -15.00
N VAL A 148 11.17 -13.00 -14.15
CA VAL A 148 9.81 -13.57 -13.97
C VAL A 148 9.05 -13.70 -15.30
N PRO A 149 8.91 -12.66 -16.16
CA PRO A 149 8.25 -12.80 -17.46
C PRO A 149 8.95 -13.79 -18.38
N ARG A 150 10.29 -13.80 -18.40
CA ARG A 150 11.08 -14.73 -19.21
C ARG A 150 10.87 -16.18 -18.75
N PHE A 151 10.86 -16.40 -17.44
CA PHE A 151 10.60 -17.70 -16.84
C PHE A 151 9.21 -18.23 -17.22
N GLN A 152 8.19 -17.37 -17.15
CA GLN A 152 6.83 -17.71 -17.55
C GLN A 152 6.73 -18.04 -19.04
N ALA A 153 7.42 -17.30 -19.91
CA ALA A 153 7.45 -17.57 -21.32
C ALA A 153 8.10 -18.94 -21.62
N LYS A 154 9.27 -19.23 -21.01
CA LYS A 154 9.97 -20.50 -21.16
C LYS A 154 9.18 -21.68 -20.62
N LEU A 155 8.51 -21.50 -19.46
CA LEU A 155 7.61 -22.52 -18.91
C LEU A 155 6.47 -22.88 -19.87
N ARG A 156 5.87 -21.87 -20.52
CA ARG A 156 4.83 -22.09 -21.54
C ARG A 156 5.37 -22.84 -22.75
N GLU A 157 6.57 -22.48 -23.22
CA GLU A 157 7.26 -23.15 -24.34
C GLU A 157 7.54 -24.61 -24.03
N VAL A 158 8.17 -24.91 -22.89
CA VAL A 158 8.46 -26.30 -22.45
C VAL A 158 7.17 -27.10 -22.28
N THR A 159 6.13 -26.49 -21.70
CA THR A 159 4.84 -27.15 -21.52
C THR A 159 4.15 -27.42 -22.85
N ALA A 160 4.23 -26.49 -23.82
CA ALA A 160 3.66 -26.64 -25.14
C ALA A 160 4.40 -27.74 -25.95
N ALA A 161 5.74 -27.77 -25.89
CA ALA A 161 6.55 -28.80 -26.52
C ALA A 161 6.20 -30.22 -26.00
N ARG A 162 6.01 -30.36 -24.66
CA ARG A 162 5.58 -31.63 -24.05
C ARG A 162 4.17 -32.06 -24.46
N ARG A 163 3.26 -31.08 -24.62
CA ARG A 163 1.91 -31.37 -25.14
C ARG A 163 1.99 -31.86 -26.60
N GLY A 164 2.82 -31.25 -27.44
CA GLY A 164 3.02 -31.67 -28.82
C GLY A 164 3.58 -33.09 -28.93
N MET A 165 4.39 -33.53 -27.95
CA MET A 165 4.91 -34.92 -27.87
C MET A 165 3.92 -35.92 -27.30
N GLY A 166 2.67 -35.53 -26.97
CA GLY A 166 1.66 -36.43 -26.42
C GLY A 166 1.85 -36.79 -24.95
N LEU A 167 2.89 -36.29 -24.28
CA LEU A 167 3.23 -36.61 -22.89
C LEU A 167 2.28 -35.99 -21.84
N TYR A 168 1.26 -35.29 -22.27
CA TYR A 168 0.29 -34.60 -21.39
C TYR A 168 -1.06 -35.35 -21.26
N ALA A 169 -1.26 -36.42 -22.07
CA ALA A 169 -2.51 -37.18 -22.12
C ALA A 169 -2.64 -38.22 -20.98
N GLU A 170 -1.68 -38.29 -20.08
CA GLU A 170 -1.61 -39.30 -19.05
C GLU A 170 -2.59 -39.00 -17.88
N LYS A 171 -3.49 -39.95 -17.63
CA LYS A 171 -4.53 -39.89 -16.59
C LYS A 171 -3.98 -40.47 -15.27
N GLY A 172 -3.51 -39.63 -14.34
CA GLY A 172 -3.10 -40.07 -13.00
C GLY A 172 -2.40 -38.96 -12.20
N ARG A 173 -2.64 -38.92 -10.88
CA ARG A 173 -2.01 -37.92 -9.98
C ARG A 173 -0.48 -38.08 -9.93
N LEU A 174 -0.01 -39.32 -9.88
CA LEU A 174 1.41 -39.64 -9.80
C LEU A 174 2.16 -39.24 -11.10
N GLN A 175 1.53 -39.48 -12.23
CA GLN A 175 2.07 -39.13 -13.54
C GLN A 175 2.11 -37.61 -13.79
N LYS A 176 1.09 -36.88 -13.30
CA LYS A 176 1.11 -35.41 -13.29
C LYS A 176 2.26 -34.87 -12.43
N LEU A 177 2.50 -35.48 -11.26
CA LEU A 177 3.62 -35.09 -10.40
C LEU A 177 4.97 -35.35 -11.11
N ARG A 178 5.17 -36.54 -11.68
CA ARG A 178 6.39 -36.88 -12.45
C ARG A 178 6.61 -35.90 -13.62
N SER A 179 5.54 -35.56 -14.32
CA SER A 179 5.56 -34.56 -15.39
C SER A 179 5.98 -33.18 -14.88
N ALA A 180 5.44 -32.74 -13.74
CA ALA A 180 5.82 -31.47 -13.12
C ALA A 180 7.28 -31.45 -12.70
N VAL A 181 7.81 -32.54 -12.12
CA VAL A 181 9.22 -32.68 -11.72
C VAL A 181 10.13 -32.60 -12.95
N THR A 182 9.75 -33.24 -14.06
CA THR A 182 10.55 -33.17 -15.31
C THR A 182 10.57 -31.72 -15.86
N VAL A 183 9.41 -31.04 -15.90
CA VAL A 183 9.36 -29.63 -16.32
C VAL A 183 10.21 -28.76 -15.40
N PHE A 184 10.14 -28.99 -14.11
CA PHE A 184 10.95 -28.27 -13.12
C PHE A 184 12.44 -28.49 -13.35
N SER A 185 12.89 -29.74 -13.58
CA SER A 185 14.28 -30.06 -13.88
C SER A 185 14.79 -29.30 -15.12
N VAL A 186 14.02 -29.32 -16.22
CA VAL A 186 14.36 -28.57 -17.44
C VAL A 186 14.45 -27.06 -17.15
N MET A 187 13.52 -26.52 -16.36
CA MET A 187 13.54 -25.10 -16.01
C MET A 187 14.73 -24.72 -15.13
N VAL A 188 15.15 -25.59 -14.22
CA VAL A 188 16.34 -25.35 -13.38
C VAL A 188 17.60 -25.34 -14.24
N THR A 189 17.78 -26.33 -15.14
CA THR A 189 18.94 -26.40 -16.03
C THR A 189 19.03 -25.16 -16.91
N TRP A 190 17.92 -24.78 -17.57
CA TRP A 190 17.85 -23.56 -18.36
C TRP A 190 18.14 -22.30 -17.55
N SER A 191 17.68 -22.24 -16.31
CA SER A 191 17.90 -21.08 -15.43
C SER A 191 19.37 -20.93 -15.05
N LEU A 192 20.07 -22.04 -14.76
CA LEU A 192 21.50 -22.04 -14.45
C LEU A 192 22.34 -21.62 -15.67
N GLU A 193 22.03 -22.15 -16.85
CA GLU A 193 22.68 -21.79 -18.11
C GLU A 193 22.52 -20.28 -18.39
N ASN A 194 21.30 -19.79 -18.32
CA ASN A 194 21.00 -18.36 -18.50
C ASN A 194 21.67 -17.45 -17.45
N ALA A 195 21.86 -17.95 -16.23
CA ALA A 195 22.56 -17.20 -15.18
C ALA A 195 24.05 -17.04 -15.51
N VAL A 196 24.69 -18.10 -16.02
CA VAL A 196 26.13 -18.06 -16.44
C VAL A 196 26.29 -17.11 -17.62
N GLU A 197 25.48 -17.24 -18.67
CA GLU A 197 25.51 -16.34 -19.85
C GLU A 197 25.29 -14.88 -19.45
N THR A 198 24.35 -14.63 -18.52
CA THR A 198 24.10 -13.28 -18.01
C THR A 198 25.31 -12.75 -17.27
N ALA A 199 25.96 -13.55 -16.43
CA ALA A 199 27.15 -13.15 -15.68
C ALA A 199 28.31 -12.80 -16.61
N ASP A 200 28.55 -13.61 -17.63
CA ASP A 200 29.60 -13.37 -18.63
C ASP A 200 29.32 -12.13 -19.48
N SER A 201 28.06 -11.94 -19.89
CA SER A 201 27.63 -10.71 -20.57
C SER A 201 27.80 -9.47 -19.69
N MET A 202 27.62 -9.58 -18.39
CA MET A 202 27.85 -8.47 -17.44
C MET A 202 29.33 -8.17 -17.29
N LYS A 203 30.19 -9.19 -17.16
CA LYS A 203 31.64 -9.02 -17.09
C LYS A 203 32.18 -8.36 -18.36
N SER A 204 31.76 -8.79 -19.55
CA SER A 204 32.19 -8.21 -20.82
C SER A 204 31.79 -6.73 -20.98
N ARG A 205 30.72 -6.29 -20.30
CA ARG A 205 30.28 -4.89 -20.24
C ARG A 205 30.96 -4.07 -19.15
N GLY A 206 31.99 -4.60 -18.47
CA GLY A 206 32.73 -3.91 -17.42
C GLY A 206 31.99 -3.85 -16.08
N TYR A 207 31.09 -4.79 -15.81
CA TYR A 207 30.46 -4.84 -14.50
C TYR A 207 31.49 -5.14 -13.40
N GLY A 208 31.50 -4.35 -12.35
CA GLY A 208 32.46 -4.46 -11.24
C GLY A 208 33.65 -3.50 -11.30
N LEU A 209 33.83 -2.78 -12.41
CA LEU A 209 34.87 -1.75 -12.51
C LEU A 209 34.54 -0.52 -11.63
N PRO A 210 35.58 0.16 -11.07
CA PRO A 210 35.39 1.38 -10.32
C PRO A 210 34.87 2.53 -11.20
N GLY A 211 34.14 3.49 -10.62
CA GLY A 211 33.60 4.65 -11.35
C GLY A 211 32.25 4.44 -12.01
N ARG A 212 31.56 3.33 -11.75
CA ARG A 212 30.24 3.04 -12.30
C ARG A 212 29.20 4.04 -11.79
N THR A 213 28.44 4.65 -12.72
CA THR A 213 27.27 5.48 -12.45
C THR A 213 25.99 4.71 -12.70
N ALA A 214 24.95 4.95 -11.87
CA ALA A 214 23.62 4.37 -12.09
C ALA A 214 22.73 5.40 -12.80
N PHE A 215 22.10 5.00 -13.90
CA PHE A 215 21.10 5.81 -14.56
C PHE A 215 19.83 5.88 -13.71
N SER A 216 19.34 7.10 -13.45
CA SER A 216 18.11 7.32 -12.71
C SER A 216 17.13 8.11 -13.56
N LEU A 217 15.92 7.55 -13.73
CA LEU A 217 14.79 8.22 -14.38
C LEU A 217 14.17 9.30 -13.49
N TYR A 218 14.31 9.18 -12.17
CA TYR A 218 13.67 10.06 -11.20
C TYR A 218 14.62 11.18 -10.79
N ARG A 219 14.22 12.42 -11.08
CA ARG A 219 14.94 13.64 -10.67
C ARG A 219 14.08 14.45 -9.72
N TYR A 220 14.69 15.01 -8.68
CA TYR A 220 13.99 15.90 -7.76
C TYR A 220 13.62 17.23 -8.45
N SER A 221 12.32 17.47 -8.57
CA SER A 221 11.79 18.77 -9.00
C SER A 221 11.69 19.74 -7.82
N ARG A 222 11.54 21.05 -8.12
CA ARG A 222 11.23 22.05 -7.07
C ARG A 222 9.93 21.72 -6.34
N ARG A 223 8.94 21.18 -7.05
CA ARG A 223 7.69 20.71 -6.50
C ARG A 223 7.88 19.58 -5.50
N ASP A 224 8.71 18.58 -5.81
CA ASP A 224 8.96 17.43 -4.95
C ASP A 224 9.65 17.84 -3.65
N ARG A 225 10.58 18.79 -3.71
CA ARG A 225 11.26 19.34 -2.52
C ARG A 225 10.28 20.07 -1.59
N LEU A 226 9.39 20.88 -2.14
CA LEU A 226 8.36 21.59 -1.36
C LEU A 226 7.36 20.60 -0.74
N LEU A 227 6.94 19.57 -1.48
CA LEU A 227 6.08 18.52 -0.95
C LEU A 227 6.75 17.72 0.17
N LEU A 228 8.04 17.40 0.01
CA LEU A 228 8.77 16.67 1.03
C LEU A 228 8.89 17.51 2.31
N LEU A 229 9.20 18.80 2.20
CA LEU A 229 9.22 19.73 3.33
C LEU A 229 7.83 19.83 3.99
N TRP A 230 6.78 19.97 3.21
CA TRP A 230 5.39 20.00 3.71
C TRP A 230 5.03 18.73 4.49
N LEU A 231 5.30 17.56 3.92
CA LEU A 231 4.99 16.27 4.55
C LEU A 231 5.80 16.05 5.83
N THR A 232 7.08 16.43 5.86
CA THR A 232 7.92 16.31 7.05
C THR A 232 7.47 17.26 8.15
N LEU A 233 7.14 18.50 7.85
CA LEU A 233 6.64 19.47 8.83
C LEU A 233 5.27 19.06 9.37
N CYS A 234 4.32 18.70 8.50
CA CYS A 234 3.01 18.21 8.93
C CYS A 234 3.13 16.93 9.76
N GLY A 235 3.95 15.98 9.29
CA GLY A 235 4.17 14.71 10.00
C GLY A 235 4.78 14.93 11.38
N ALA A 236 5.80 15.78 11.50
CA ALA A 236 6.43 16.13 12.77
C ALA A 236 5.45 16.84 13.71
N TYR A 237 4.65 17.78 13.19
CA TYR A 237 3.64 18.48 13.98
C TYR A 237 2.56 17.52 14.53
N ILE A 238 2.06 16.60 13.69
CA ILE A 238 1.06 15.61 14.09
C ILE A 238 1.64 14.63 15.10
N ALA A 239 2.89 14.16 14.89
CA ALA A 239 3.57 13.27 15.84
C ALA A 239 3.81 13.94 17.20
N ALA A 240 4.24 15.21 17.21
CA ALA A 240 4.37 15.99 18.43
C ALA A 240 3.01 16.18 19.11
N GLY A 241 1.96 16.47 18.34
CA GLY A 241 0.59 16.58 18.82
C GLY A 241 0.08 15.31 19.49
N TRP A 242 0.39 14.16 18.92
CA TRP A 242 0.06 12.86 19.51
C TRP A 242 0.84 12.59 20.79
N ALA A 243 2.16 12.86 20.79
CA ALA A 243 3.01 12.68 21.98
C ALA A 243 2.57 13.55 23.17
N LEU A 244 2.16 14.78 22.90
CA LEU A 244 1.63 15.70 23.90
C LEU A 244 0.17 15.40 24.31
N GLY A 245 -0.44 14.37 23.73
CA GLY A 245 -1.78 13.92 24.09
C GLY A 245 -2.93 14.66 23.43
N GLY A 246 -2.69 15.47 22.40
CA GLY A 246 -3.71 16.26 21.71
C GLY A 246 -4.76 15.46 20.94
N VAL A 247 -4.52 14.17 20.68
CA VAL A 247 -5.43 13.28 19.94
C VAL A 247 -5.86 12.08 20.81
N LYS A 248 -5.73 12.20 22.14
CA LYS A 248 -6.13 11.12 23.05
C LYS A 248 -7.64 10.98 23.06
N TRP A 249 -8.12 9.80 22.69
CA TRP A 249 -9.49 9.36 22.84
C TRP A 249 -9.50 8.05 23.60
N ARG A 250 -10.35 7.95 24.61
CA ARG A 250 -10.49 6.75 25.41
C ARG A 250 -11.92 6.23 25.28
N TYR A 251 -12.05 4.97 24.84
CA TYR A 251 -13.36 4.32 24.70
C TYR A 251 -13.84 3.72 26.02
N TYR A 252 -12.92 3.29 26.89
CA TYR A 252 -13.21 2.63 28.16
C TYR A 252 -12.70 3.44 29.36
N PRO A 253 -13.39 3.43 30.50
CA PRO A 253 -14.70 2.84 30.79
C PRO A 253 -15.87 3.63 30.20
N THR A 254 -15.70 4.88 29.83
CA THR A 254 -16.68 5.79 29.19
C THR A 254 -15.98 6.44 27.98
N ALA A 255 -16.73 6.60 26.88
CA ALA A 255 -16.22 7.28 25.69
C ALA A 255 -16.00 8.77 26.02
N ARG A 256 -14.72 9.14 26.23
CA ARG A 256 -14.32 10.53 26.57
C ARG A 256 -13.13 10.96 25.72
N GLY A 257 -13.24 12.17 25.18
CA GLY A 257 -12.15 12.89 24.54
C GLY A 257 -12.28 14.38 24.83
N VAL A 258 -11.16 15.03 25.02
CA VAL A 258 -11.14 16.49 25.27
C VAL A 258 -10.80 17.17 23.94
N LEU A 259 -11.75 17.88 23.36
CA LEU A 259 -11.54 18.74 22.20
C LEU A 259 -11.01 20.11 22.70
N THR A 260 -9.70 20.25 22.73
CA THR A 260 -9.03 21.53 22.96
C THR A 260 -8.76 22.23 21.64
N PRO A 261 -8.57 23.56 21.57
CA PRO A 261 -8.16 24.25 20.36
C PRO A 261 -6.88 23.65 19.75
N TYR A 262 -6.00 23.15 20.62
CA TYR A 262 -4.78 22.43 20.20
C TYR A 262 -5.12 21.11 19.50
N SER A 263 -6.02 20.28 20.06
CA SER A 263 -6.45 19.04 19.40
C SER A 263 -7.12 19.30 18.05
N ALA A 264 -7.90 20.37 17.93
CA ALA A 264 -8.53 20.78 16.67
C ALA A 264 -7.47 21.15 15.62
N SER A 265 -6.37 21.82 15.99
CA SER A 265 -5.28 22.14 15.06
C SER A 265 -4.53 20.90 14.57
N VAL A 266 -4.30 19.89 15.42
CA VAL A 266 -3.69 18.61 15.06
C VAL A 266 -4.61 17.81 14.11
N LEU A 267 -5.91 17.78 14.40
CA LEU A 267 -6.92 17.15 13.52
C LEU A 267 -6.96 17.81 12.15
N LEU A 268 -6.87 19.14 12.09
CA LEU A 268 -6.84 19.90 10.84
C LEU A 268 -5.56 19.62 10.06
N ALA A 269 -4.41 19.54 10.72
CA ALA A 269 -3.15 19.14 10.08
C ALA A 269 -3.22 17.73 9.51
N TYR A 270 -3.83 16.78 10.23
CA TYR A 270 -4.05 15.41 9.75
C TYR A 270 -5.01 15.38 8.56
N PHE A 271 -6.08 16.15 8.59
CA PHE A 271 -7.00 16.29 7.44
C PHE A 271 -6.28 16.83 6.21
N LEU A 272 -5.46 17.86 6.34
CA LEU A 272 -4.68 18.42 5.24
C LEU A 272 -3.64 17.41 4.71
N LEU A 273 -3.01 16.64 5.59
CA LEU A 273 -2.10 15.56 5.21
C LEU A 273 -2.84 14.51 4.34
N CYS A 274 -3.98 14.02 4.78
CA CYS A 274 -4.77 13.04 4.04
C CYS A 274 -5.27 13.56 2.68
N LEU A 275 -5.59 14.85 2.59
CA LEU A 275 -6.05 15.48 1.34
C LEU A 275 -4.93 15.89 0.39
N THR A 276 -3.66 15.81 0.79
CA THR A 276 -2.53 16.24 -0.04
C THR A 276 -2.57 15.73 -1.48
N PRO A 277 -2.81 14.43 -1.80
CA PRO A 277 -2.86 13.95 -3.18
C PRO A 277 -4.04 14.54 -3.98
N VAL A 278 -5.17 14.78 -3.32
CA VAL A 278 -6.37 15.38 -3.94
C VAL A 278 -6.10 16.83 -4.30
N LEU A 279 -5.49 17.58 -3.38
CA LEU A 279 -5.13 18.99 -3.61
C LEU A 279 -4.12 19.14 -4.75
N LEU A 280 -3.12 18.24 -4.79
CA LEU A 280 -2.12 18.23 -5.84
C LEU A 280 -2.76 17.99 -7.21
N GLN A 281 -3.66 17.02 -7.30
CA GLN A 281 -4.36 16.70 -8.55
C GLN A 281 -5.25 17.83 -9.03
N ARG A 282 -5.99 18.49 -8.12
CA ARG A 282 -6.80 19.68 -8.46
C ARG A 282 -5.94 20.83 -8.98
N LYS A 283 -4.77 21.06 -8.37
CA LYS A 283 -3.84 22.10 -8.80
C LYS A 283 -3.32 21.84 -10.21
N GLU A 284 -2.89 20.62 -10.53
CA GLU A 284 -2.43 20.29 -11.89
C GLU A 284 -3.56 20.33 -12.91
N ALA A 285 -4.74 19.83 -12.57
CA ALA A 285 -5.89 19.91 -13.48
C ALA A 285 -6.23 21.37 -13.88
N ARG A 286 -6.15 22.31 -12.93
CA ARG A 286 -6.32 23.75 -13.21
C ARG A 286 -5.21 24.31 -14.10
N THR A 287 -3.97 23.89 -13.91
CA THR A 287 -2.83 24.32 -14.74
C THR A 287 -2.99 23.82 -16.17
N TRP A 288 -3.40 22.56 -16.35
CA TRP A 288 -3.65 22.01 -17.69
C TRP A 288 -4.83 22.68 -18.39
N SER A 289 -5.94 22.98 -17.68
CA SER A 289 -7.06 23.70 -18.25
C SER A 289 -6.69 25.13 -18.68
N SER A 290 -5.83 25.80 -17.93
CA SER A 290 -5.34 27.16 -18.29
C SER A 290 -4.38 27.16 -19.48
N ILE A 291 -3.64 26.07 -19.70
CA ILE A 291 -2.78 25.93 -20.88
C ILE A 291 -3.64 25.61 -22.11
N ALA A 292 -4.58 24.66 -21.97
CA ALA A 292 -5.50 24.28 -23.06
C ALA A 292 -6.43 25.42 -23.51
N SER A 293 -6.71 26.39 -22.65
CA SER A 293 -7.51 27.57 -23.02
C SER A 293 -6.71 28.68 -23.73
N LYS A 294 -5.36 28.55 -23.77
CA LYS A 294 -4.45 29.50 -24.43
C LYS A 294 -3.93 28.99 -25.79
N THR A 295 -4.17 27.73 -26.11
CA THR A 295 -3.95 27.11 -27.42
C THR A 295 -5.24 27.01 -28.20
#